data_6723fe49c45908bd9763676b690f7e5d
#
_entry.id   6723fe49c45908bd9763676b690f7e5d
#
_cell.length_a   1.000
_cell.length_b   1.000
_cell.length_c   1.000
_cell.angle_alpha   90.00
_cell.angle_beta   90.00
_cell.angle_gamma   90.00
#
_symmetry.space_group_name_H-M   'P 1'
#
loop_
_entity.id
_entity.type
_entity.pdbx_description
1 polymer ?
#
loop_
_entity_poly.entity_id
_entity_poly.type
_entity_poly.pdbx_seq_one_letter_code
_entity_poly.pdbx_strand_id
1 'polypeptide(L)'
;MARILVTVGMGPWPFDRLVRALGPLCAEHEVFAQTGTSAVTPPCLHQQFVPFSDLQERMVAAEVIITHAGNTVRLVQRAGKVPIAVARRASLGEMGNDHQVAYLQREEQTGPVVAVWEVDDLKPAVMTHAARQAQLLRERPLPPAAAPDQIVRTLDSLCARLCRGGRHDR
;
A
#
# COMPACT_ATOMS: atom_id res chain seq x y z
N MET A 1 -2.51 1.71 -22.93
CA MET A 1 -1.30 1.19 -22.26
C MET A 1 -1.03 2.10 -21.08
N ALA A 2 -1.07 1.60 -19.85
CA ALA A 2 -0.91 2.40 -18.63
C ALA A 2 0.46 2.15 -17.99
N ARG A 3 0.95 3.13 -17.23
CA ARG A 3 2.14 2.96 -16.38
C ARG A 3 1.70 2.46 -15.00
N ILE A 4 2.19 1.27 -14.65
CA ILE A 4 1.82 0.56 -13.43
C ILE A 4 3.04 0.42 -12.53
N LEU A 5 2.92 0.85 -11.28
CA LEU A 5 3.88 0.54 -10.23
C LEU A 5 3.34 -0.60 -9.37
N VAL A 6 4.14 -1.63 -9.18
CA VAL A 6 3.87 -2.69 -8.22
C VAL A 6 4.90 -2.61 -7.09
N THR A 7 4.45 -2.67 -5.83
CA THR A 7 5.36 -2.72 -4.68
C THR A 7 4.84 -3.67 -3.61
N VAL A 8 5.64 -4.66 -3.28
CA VAL A 8 5.31 -5.65 -2.24
C VAL A 8 5.86 -5.29 -0.85
N GLY A 9 6.54 -4.14 -0.74
CA GLY A 9 7.17 -3.70 0.51
C GLY A 9 8.56 -4.29 0.73
N MET A 10 9.17 -3.92 1.87
CA MET A 10 10.56 -4.28 2.21
C MET A 10 10.66 -5.30 3.34
N GLY A 11 9.55 -5.89 3.76
CA GLY A 11 9.53 -6.90 4.82
C GLY A 11 10.15 -8.24 4.40
N PRO A 12 10.47 -9.12 5.36
CA PRO A 12 11.11 -10.40 5.10
C PRO A 12 10.18 -11.45 4.47
N TRP A 13 8.90 -11.12 4.31
CA TRP A 13 7.90 -12.05 3.82
C TRP A 13 7.75 -11.95 2.31
N PRO A 14 7.95 -13.05 1.56
CA PRO A 14 7.76 -13.07 0.12
C PRO A 14 6.29 -12.87 -0.27
N PHE A 15 6.05 -12.38 -1.48
CA PHE A 15 4.69 -12.24 -2.01
C PHE A 15 4.59 -12.82 -3.42
N ASP A 16 5.07 -14.04 -3.57
CA ASP A 16 5.18 -14.74 -4.84
C ASP A 16 3.85 -14.87 -5.58
N ARG A 17 2.74 -15.03 -4.86
CA ARG A 17 1.40 -15.09 -5.45
C ARG A 17 1.08 -13.82 -6.24
N LEU A 18 1.31 -12.65 -5.66
CA LEU A 18 1.10 -11.38 -6.36
C LEU A 18 2.08 -11.21 -7.52
N VAL A 19 3.37 -11.54 -7.33
CA VAL A 19 4.38 -11.39 -8.38
C VAL A 19 4.10 -12.30 -9.58
N ARG A 20 3.64 -13.53 -9.36
CA ARG A 20 3.21 -14.43 -10.45
C ARG A 20 2.04 -13.89 -11.26
N ALA A 21 1.10 -13.23 -10.58
CA ALA A 21 -0.10 -12.68 -11.22
C ALA A 21 0.17 -11.46 -12.13
N LEU A 22 1.40 -10.93 -12.14
CA LEU A 22 1.74 -9.77 -12.97
C LEU A 22 1.92 -10.11 -14.47
N GLY A 23 2.09 -11.37 -14.84
CA GLY A 23 2.36 -11.77 -16.21
C GLY A 23 1.46 -11.14 -17.26
N PRO A 24 0.13 -11.24 -17.14
CA PRO A 24 -0.81 -10.61 -18.09
C PRO A 24 -0.70 -9.08 -18.13
N LEU A 25 -0.42 -8.43 -17.00
CA LEU A 25 -0.26 -6.98 -16.94
C LEU A 25 1.03 -6.53 -17.62
N CYS A 26 2.12 -7.27 -17.44
CA CYS A 26 3.42 -6.98 -18.07
C CYS A 26 3.37 -7.11 -19.60
N ALA A 27 2.45 -7.92 -20.14
CA ALA A 27 2.26 -8.06 -21.59
C ALA A 27 1.48 -6.87 -22.21
N GLU A 28 0.65 -6.19 -21.44
CA GLU A 28 -0.30 -5.19 -21.94
C GLU A 28 0.01 -3.75 -21.48
N HIS A 29 0.87 -3.59 -20.48
CA HIS A 29 1.15 -2.31 -19.81
C HIS A 29 2.65 -2.10 -19.57
N GLU A 30 3.05 -0.86 -19.30
CA GLU A 30 4.39 -0.54 -18.81
C GLU A 30 4.42 -0.77 -17.29
N VAL A 31 4.97 -1.92 -16.87
CA VAL A 31 5.00 -2.33 -15.46
C VAL A 31 6.41 -2.22 -14.89
N PHE A 32 6.54 -1.56 -13.75
CA PHE A 32 7.72 -1.66 -12.89
C PHE A 32 7.32 -2.34 -11.57
N ALA A 33 8.06 -3.37 -11.15
CA ALA A 33 7.78 -4.12 -9.93
C ALA A 33 8.94 -4.05 -8.93
N GLN A 34 8.65 -3.58 -7.72
CA GLN A 34 9.52 -3.77 -6.56
C GLN A 34 9.05 -5.07 -5.87
N THR A 35 9.90 -6.11 -5.91
CA THR A 35 9.53 -7.50 -5.60
C THR A 35 9.91 -7.94 -4.18
N GLY A 36 10.68 -7.12 -3.44
CA GLY A 36 11.10 -7.45 -2.07
C GLY A 36 11.87 -8.78 -2.00
N THR A 37 11.48 -9.62 -1.08
CA THR A 37 12.06 -10.95 -0.86
C THR A 37 11.39 -12.07 -1.65
N SER A 38 10.50 -11.73 -2.61
CA SER A 38 9.86 -12.73 -3.47
C SER A 38 10.89 -13.52 -4.28
N ALA A 39 10.71 -14.83 -4.33
CA ALA A 39 11.59 -15.74 -5.08
C ALA A 39 11.26 -15.76 -6.58
N VAL A 40 10.08 -15.27 -6.95
CA VAL A 40 9.59 -15.25 -8.32
C VAL A 40 9.97 -13.94 -9.00
N THR A 41 10.41 -14.05 -10.25
CA THR A 41 10.76 -12.92 -11.12
C THR A 41 9.61 -12.64 -12.08
N PRO A 42 9.04 -11.41 -12.10
CA PRO A 42 8.01 -11.06 -13.08
C PRO A 42 8.62 -10.79 -14.47
N PRO A 43 7.86 -10.97 -15.57
CA PRO A 43 8.35 -10.72 -16.93
C PRO A 43 8.32 -9.23 -17.32
N CYS A 44 8.67 -8.34 -16.40
CA CYS A 44 8.75 -6.89 -16.63
C CYS A 44 9.96 -6.30 -15.90
N LEU A 45 10.17 -4.99 -16.07
CA LEU A 45 11.23 -4.28 -15.36
C LEU A 45 10.98 -4.37 -13.85
N HIS A 46 11.97 -4.86 -13.12
CA HIS A 46 11.82 -5.06 -11.67
C HIS A 46 13.13 -4.87 -10.92
N GLN A 47 13.01 -4.62 -9.63
CA GLN A 47 14.08 -4.61 -8.65
C GLN A 47 13.56 -5.21 -7.35
N GLN A 48 14.44 -5.87 -6.59
CA GLN A 48 14.05 -6.39 -5.27
C GLN A 48 13.76 -5.25 -4.29
N PHE A 49 14.69 -4.31 -4.19
CA PHE A 49 14.57 -3.16 -3.30
C PHE A 49 14.89 -1.89 -4.09
N VAL A 50 14.17 -0.83 -3.77
CA VAL A 50 14.29 0.49 -4.41
C VAL A 50 14.45 1.52 -3.29
N PRO A 51 15.36 2.51 -3.40
CA PRO A 51 15.40 3.64 -2.49
C PRO A 51 14.03 4.30 -2.37
N PHE A 52 13.72 4.82 -1.17
CA PHE A 52 12.39 5.38 -0.92
C PHE A 52 12.10 6.61 -1.81
N SER A 53 13.11 7.43 -2.11
CA SER A 53 13.02 8.55 -3.05
C SER A 53 12.56 8.08 -4.43
N ASP A 54 13.22 7.06 -4.97
CA ASP A 54 12.91 6.53 -6.30
C ASP A 54 11.53 5.88 -6.34
N LEU A 55 11.13 5.22 -5.24
CA LEU A 55 9.79 4.67 -5.11
C LEU A 55 8.72 5.77 -5.12
N GLN A 56 8.98 6.90 -4.45
CA GLN A 56 8.08 8.06 -4.45
C GLN A 56 7.95 8.68 -5.85
N GLU A 57 9.06 8.86 -6.57
CA GLU A 57 9.03 9.37 -7.95
C GLU A 57 8.19 8.45 -8.86
N ARG A 58 8.38 7.13 -8.74
CA ARG A 58 7.58 6.16 -9.47
C ARG A 58 6.11 6.18 -9.07
N MET A 59 5.79 6.39 -7.78
CA MET A 59 4.41 6.54 -7.31
C MET A 59 3.74 7.77 -7.94
N VAL A 60 4.45 8.87 -8.09
CA VAL A 60 3.93 10.08 -8.74
C VAL A 60 3.69 9.81 -10.24
N ALA A 61 4.64 9.17 -10.91
CA ALA A 61 4.58 8.91 -12.34
C ALA A 61 3.56 7.83 -12.75
N ALA A 62 3.27 6.86 -11.88
CA ALA A 62 2.37 5.75 -12.19
C ALA A 62 0.90 6.18 -12.27
N GLU A 63 0.16 5.62 -13.21
CA GLU A 63 -1.29 5.79 -13.34
C GLU A 63 -2.04 4.82 -12.42
N VAL A 64 -1.49 3.61 -12.24
CA VAL A 64 -2.03 2.58 -11.36
C VAL A 64 -0.94 2.13 -10.39
N ILE A 65 -1.28 1.98 -9.13
CA ILE A 65 -0.36 1.46 -8.11
C ILE A 65 -0.96 0.22 -7.47
N ILE A 66 -0.24 -0.89 -7.57
CA ILE A 66 -0.61 -2.17 -6.95
C ILE A 66 0.33 -2.40 -5.76
N THR A 67 -0.24 -2.71 -4.61
CA THR A 67 0.57 -2.91 -3.39
C THR A 67 -0.01 -3.97 -2.46
N HIS A 68 0.79 -4.39 -1.48
CA HIS A 68 0.28 -5.17 -0.36
C HIS A 68 -0.57 -4.31 0.58
N ALA A 69 -1.42 -4.93 1.39
CA ALA A 69 -2.26 -4.24 2.36
C ALA A 69 -1.47 -3.81 3.61
N GLY A 70 -0.67 -2.77 3.48
CA GLY A 70 0.19 -2.21 4.54
C GLY A 70 0.32 -0.70 4.44
N ASN A 71 1.35 -0.14 5.09
CA ASN A 71 1.58 1.31 5.13
C ASN A 71 1.66 1.97 3.75
N THR A 72 2.05 1.22 2.71
CA THR A 72 2.12 1.73 1.33
C THR A 72 0.75 2.19 0.83
N VAL A 73 -0.36 1.56 1.26
CA VAL A 73 -1.72 2.02 0.96
C VAL A 73 -1.88 3.49 1.38
N ARG A 74 -1.47 3.84 2.60
CA ARG A 74 -1.53 5.22 3.11
C ARG A 74 -0.61 6.19 2.36
N LEU A 75 0.57 5.72 1.92
CA LEU A 75 1.46 6.56 1.12
C LEU A 75 0.83 6.92 -0.22
N VAL A 76 0.22 5.95 -0.90
CA VAL A 76 -0.48 6.16 -2.18
C VAL A 76 -1.68 7.09 -2.01
N GLN A 77 -2.47 6.90 -0.97
CA GLN A 77 -3.61 7.76 -0.65
C GLN A 77 -3.17 9.21 -0.38
N ARG A 78 -2.06 9.41 0.34
CA ARG A 78 -1.48 10.76 0.59
C ARG A 78 -0.95 11.41 -0.68
N ALA A 79 -0.56 10.63 -1.68
CA ALA A 79 -0.21 11.13 -3.02
C ALA A 79 -1.44 11.46 -3.88
N GLY A 80 -2.66 11.41 -3.33
CA GLY A 80 -3.89 11.73 -4.04
C GLY A 80 -4.42 10.61 -4.93
N LYS A 81 -3.92 9.38 -4.76
CA LYS A 81 -4.26 8.23 -5.62
C LYS A 81 -4.96 7.14 -4.83
N VAL A 82 -5.69 6.29 -5.54
CA VAL A 82 -6.34 5.10 -4.98
C VAL A 82 -5.51 3.87 -5.33
N PRO A 83 -4.94 3.15 -4.36
CA PRO A 83 -4.20 1.94 -4.65
C PRO A 83 -5.13 0.76 -4.93
N ILE A 84 -4.64 -0.17 -5.76
CA ILE A 84 -5.12 -1.56 -5.77
C ILE A 84 -4.31 -2.30 -4.71
N ALA A 85 -4.99 -2.89 -3.73
CA ALA A 85 -4.34 -3.56 -2.62
C ALA A 85 -4.71 -5.05 -2.56
N VAL A 86 -3.69 -5.89 -2.35
CA VAL A 86 -3.81 -7.33 -2.16
C VAL A 86 -3.26 -7.68 -0.78
N ALA A 87 -4.04 -8.34 0.06
CA ALA A 87 -3.57 -8.75 1.38
C ALA A 87 -2.71 -10.01 1.31
N ARG A 88 -1.60 -10.03 2.06
CA ARG A 88 -0.92 -11.27 2.40
C ARG A 88 -1.78 -12.08 3.36
N ARG A 89 -1.75 -13.41 3.23
CA ARG A 89 -2.52 -14.35 4.06
C ARG A 89 -1.59 -15.27 4.83
N ALA A 90 -1.82 -15.41 6.13
CA ALA A 90 -1.08 -16.34 6.97
C ALA A 90 -1.30 -17.79 6.52
N SER A 91 -2.50 -18.15 6.10
CA SER A 91 -2.85 -19.47 5.59
C SER A 91 -2.05 -19.90 4.35
N LEU A 92 -1.47 -18.93 3.61
CA LEU A 92 -0.62 -19.17 2.43
C LEU A 92 0.89 -19.04 2.75
N GLY A 93 1.25 -18.87 4.02
CA GLY A 93 2.65 -18.69 4.44
C GLY A 93 3.25 -17.34 4.02
N GLU A 94 2.42 -16.37 3.61
CA GLU A 94 2.85 -15.06 3.11
C GLU A 94 3.14 -14.07 4.24
N MET A 95 2.73 -14.39 5.46
CA MET A 95 2.95 -13.60 6.67
C MET A 95 2.66 -14.43 7.93
N GLY A 96 3.16 -13.98 9.08
CA GLY A 96 2.96 -14.67 10.36
C GLY A 96 1.56 -14.57 10.96
N ASN A 97 0.72 -13.64 10.46
CA ASN A 97 -0.67 -13.45 10.89
C ASN A 97 -1.48 -12.70 9.82
N ASP A 98 -2.79 -12.58 10.04
CA ASP A 98 -3.74 -12.00 9.07
C ASP A 98 -4.05 -10.50 9.30
N HIS A 99 -3.13 -9.74 9.90
CA HIS A 99 -3.37 -8.30 10.12
C HIS A 99 -3.57 -7.51 8.81
N GLN A 100 -2.95 -7.95 7.69
CA GLN A 100 -3.17 -7.32 6.38
C GLN A 100 -4.58 -7.62 5.84
N VAL A 101 -5.12 -8.79 6.11
CA VAL A 101 -6.51 -9.14 5.76
C VAL A 101 -7.47 -8.23 6.52
N ALA A 102 -7.32 -8.15 7.85
CA ALA A 102 -8.16 -7.29 8.69
C ALA A 102 -8.03 -5.79 8.32
N TYR A 103 -6.81 -5.35 8.01
CA TYR A 103 -6.56 -3.98 7.54
C TYR A 103 -7.28 -3.71 6.22
N LEU A 104 -7.16 -4.60 5.24
CA LEU A 104 -7.77 -4.41 3.91
C LEU A 104 -9.29 -4.43 3.98
N GLN A 105 -9.89 -5.32 4.79
CA GLN A 105 -11.32 -5.34 5.05
C GLN A 105 -11.84 -4.01 5.58
N ARG A 106 -11.11 -3.41 6.54
CA ARG A 106 -11.46 -2.10 7.08
C ARG A 106 -11.30 -0.99 6.03
N GLU A 107 -10.18 -0.98 5.30
CA GLU A 107 -9.93 0.03 4.26
C GLU A 107 -10.96 -0.04 3.13
N GLU A 108 -11.37 -1.24 2.74
CA GLU A 108 -12.41 -1.43 1.72
C GLU A 108 -13.75 -0.82 2.13
N GLN A 109 -14.05 -0.80 3.42
CA GLN A 109 -15.29 -0.21 3.96
C GLN A 109 -15.19 1.30 4.12
N THR A 110 -14.04 1.83 4.53
CA THR A 110 -13.91 3.20 5.04
C THR A 110 -12.99 4.09 4.23
N GLY A 111 -12.05 3.54 3.47
CA GLY A 111 -11.01 4.27 2.76
C GLY A 111 -11.10 4.15 1.24
N PRO A 112 -10.42 5.02 0.50
CA PRO A 112 -10.33 4.94 -0.95
C PRO A 112 -9.27 3.89 -1.35
N VAL A 113 -9.69 2.65 -1.48
CA VAL A 113 -8.86 1.51 -1.93
C VAL A 113 -9.67 0.61 -2.85
N VAL A 114 -9.02 0.03 -3.85
CA VAL A 114 -9.57 -1.09 -4.63
C VAL A 114 -8.99 -2.37 -4.02
N ALA A 115 -9.79 -3.06 -3.22
CA ALA A 115 -9.38 -4.34 -2.65
C ALA A 115 -9.46 -5.45 -3.71
N VAL A 116 -8.40 -6.25 -3.81
CA VAL A 116 -8.35 -7.46 -4.63
C VAL A 116 -8.09 -8.64 -3.69
N TRP A 117 -9.07 -9.49 -3.56
CA TRP A 117 -9.02 -10.64 -2.67
C TRP A 117 -8.41 -11.86 -3.32
N GLU A 118 -8.73 -12.09 -4.60
CA GLU A 118 -8.11 -13.15 -5.41
C GLU A 118 -7.28 -12.52 -6.52
N VAL A 119 -6.07 -13.04 -6.72
CA VAL A 119 -5.11 -12.45 -7.69
C VAL A 119 -5.59 -12.55 -9.14
N ASP A 120 -6.52 -13.44 -9.44
CA ASP A 120 -7.14 -13.56 -10.76
C ASP A 120 -8.00 -12.33 -11.09
N ASP A 121 -8.47 -11.60 -10.07
CA ASP A 121 -9.22 -10.35 -10.24
C ASP A 121 -8.30 -9.13 -10.45
N LEU A 122 -6.97 -9.31 -10.43
CA LEU A 122 -6.02 -8.20 -10.54
C LEU A 122 -6.13 -7.48 -11.89
N LYS A 123 -6.21 -8.22 -12.99
CA LYS A 123 -6.35 -7.64 -14.33
C LYS A 123 -7.68 -6.91 -14.50
N PRO A 124 -8.86 -7.45 -14.16
CA PRO A 124 -10.11 -6.70 -14.14
C PRO A 124 -10.05 -5.44 -13.27
N ALA A 125 -9.40 -5.51 -12.11
CA ALA A 125 -9.25 -4.34 -11.22
C ALA A 125 -8.42 -3.22 -11.88
N VAL A 126 -7.34 -3.55 -12.59
CA VAL A 126 -6.54 -2.59 -13.35
C VAL A 126 -7.35 -1.96 -14.48
N MET A 127 -8.09 -2.76 -15.25
CA MET A 127 -8.90 -2.28 -16.38
C MET A 127 -9.98 -1.29 -15.94
N THR A 128 -10.56 -1.47 -14.77
CA THR A 128 -11.63 -0.61 -14.23
C THR A 128 -11.11 0.47 -13.29
N HIS A 129 -9.81 0.52 -13.02
CA HIS A 129 -9.20 1.35 -11.98
C HIS A 129 -9.54 2.84 -12.12
N ALA A 130 -9.43 3.42 -13.31
CA ALA A 130 -9.66 4.85 -13.50
C ALA A 130 -11.09 5.28 -13.10
N ALA A 131 -12.10 4.50 -13.49
CA ALA A 131 -13.49 4.75 -13.12
C ALA A 131 -13.72 4.53 -11.61
N ARG A 132 -13.16 3.45 -11.05
CA ARG A 132 -13.23 3.16 -9.62
C ARG A 132 -12.53 4.22 -8.77
N GLN A 133 -11.36 4.67 -9.19
CA GLN A 133 -10.63 5.77 -8.52
C GLN A 133 -11.47 7.05 -8.49
N ALA A 134 -12.01 7.46 -9.65
CA ALA A 134 -12.85 8.66 -9.73
C ALA A 134 -14.09 8.56 -8.83
N GLN A 135 -14.71 7.40 -8.74
CA GLN A 135 -15.83 7.16 -7.85
C GLN A 135 -15.41 7.22 -6.37
N LEU A 136 -14.39 6.47 -5.98
CA LEU A 136 -13.93 6.38 -4.59
C LEU A 136 -13.46 7.72 -4.04
N LEU A 137 -12.78 8.55 -4.85
CA LEU A 137 -12.36 9.88 -4.42
C LEU A 137 -13.52 10.85 -4.20
N ARG A 138 -14.67 10.64 -4.84
CA ARG A 138 -15.89 11.40 -4.57
C ARG A 138 -16.62 10.96 -3.30
N GLU A 139 -16.62 9.66 -3.04
CA GLU A 139 -17.38 9.05 -1.95
C GLU A 139 -16.61 9.01 -0.63
N ARG A 140 -15.29 8.95 -0.68
CA ARG A 140 -14.42 8.71 0.49
C ARG A 140 -13.27 9.72 0.50
N PRO A 141 -13.18 10.55 1.54
CA PRO A 141 -12.11 11.53 1.62
C PRO A 141 -10.75 10.82 1.77
N LEU A 142 -9.76 11.39 1.13
CA LEU A 142 -8.36 10.98 1.34
C LEU A 142 -7.97 11.25 2.81
N PRO A 143 -7.09 10.42 3.38
CA PRO A 143 -6.57 10.70 4.71
C PRO A 143 -5.88 12.07 4.71
N PRO A 144 -5.99 12.85 5.80
CA PRO A 144 -5.36 14.14 5.88
C PRO A 144 -3.85 14.02 5.66
N ALA A 145 -3.26 15.06 5.08
CA ALA A 145 -1.80 15.13 4.97
C ALA A 145 -1.18 14.92 6.36
N ALA A 146 -0.05 14.23 6.42
CA ALA A 146 0.67 14.09 7.69
C ALA A 146 1.02 15.50 8.18
N ALA A 147 0.63 15.83 9.43
CA ALA A 147 1.03 17.02 10.13
C ALA A 147 2.05 16.64 11.21
N PRO A 148 3.35 16.50 10.86
CA PRO A 148 4.40 16.08 11.79
C PRO A 148 4.42 16.98 13.04
N ASP A 149 4.29 18.29 12.86
CA ASP A 149 4.29 19.26 13.94
C ASP A 149 3.10 19.11 14.90
N GLN A 150 1.95 18.64 14.42
CA GLN A 150 0.80 18.37 15.26
C GLN A 150 1.02 17.12 16.12
N ILE A 151 1.63 16.09 15.55
CA ILE A 151 1.99 14.86 16.28
C ILE A 151 3.02 15.17 17.35
N VAL A 152 4.09 15.91 17.00
CA VAL A 152 5.12 16.34 17.95
C VAL A 152 4.50 17.14 19.09
N ARG A 153 3.71 18.18 18.81
CA ARG A 153 3.01 18.98 19.84
C ARG A 153 2.09 18.14 20.72
N THR A 154 1.39 17.16 20.15
CA THR A 154 0.52 16.27 20.95
C THR A 154 1.36 15.37 21.85
N LEU A 155 2.45 14.80 21.37
CA LEU A 155 3.37 13.98 22.18
C LEU A 155 4.03 14.82 23.29
N ASP A 156 4.53 16.01 22.98
CA ASP A 156 5.13 16.92 23.97
C ASP A 156 4.12 17.27 25.07
N SER A 157 2.87 17.57 24.69
CA SER A 157 1.79 17.85 25.64
C SER A 157 1.45 16.65 26.54
N LEU A 158 1.46 15.43 25.98
CA LEU A 158 1.25 14.19 26.72
C LEU A 158 2.40 13.91 27.68
N CYS A 159 3.64 14.02 27.21
CA CYS A 159 4.84 13.86 28.05
C CYS A 159 4.87 14.87 29.19
N ALA A 160 4.58 16.15 28.90
CA ALA A 160 4.54 17.19 29.93
C ALA A 160 3.46 16.95 30.99
N ARG A 161 2.32 16.35 30.63
CA ARG A 161 1.27 15.95 31.59
C ARG A 161 1.72 14.77 32.45
N LEU A 162 2.30 13.76 31.86
CA LEU A 162 2.79 12.58 32.58
C LEU A 162 3.92 12.92 33.56
N CYS A 163 4.85 13.79 33.14
CA CYS A 163 5.95 14.24 34.00
C CYS A 163 5.47 15.13 35.18
N ARG A 164 4.37 15.88 35.02
CA ARG A 164 3.78 16.69 36.12
C ARG A 164 2.98 15.87 37.11
N GLY A 165 2.36 14.75 36.66
CA GLY A 165 1.57 13.86 37.54
C GLY A 165 2.41 12.97 38.44
N GLY A 166 3.73 12.93 38.30
CA GLY A 166 4.64 12.08 39.07
C GLY A 166 5.24 12.71 40.33
N ARG A 167 4.84 13.90 40.75
CA ARG A 167 5.20 14.41 42.08
C ARG A 167 4.18 13.91 43.09
N HIS A 168 4.39 12.70 43.56
CA HIS A 168 3.82 12.27 44.83
C HIS A 168 4.55 13.02 45.95
N ASP A 169 3.79 13.76 46.73
CA ASP A 169 4.18 14.28 48.03
C ASP A 169 4.81 13.16 48.86
N ARG A 170 6.01 13.40 49.34
CA ARG A 170 6.61 12.70 50.46
C ARG A 170 6.58 13.61 51.63
#